data_af4af508d2e3154e90d88524b8a5ec82
#
_entry.id   af4af508d2e3154e90d88524b8a5ec82
#
_cell.length_a   1.000
_cell.length_b   1.000
_cell.length_c   1.000
_cell.angle_alpha   90.00
_cell.angle_beta   90.00
_cell.angle_gamma   90.00
#
_symmetry.space_group_name_H-M   'P 1'
#
loop_
_entity.id
_entity.type
_entity.pdbx_description
1 polymer ?
#
loop_
_entity_poly.entity_id
_entity_poly.type
_entity_poly.pdbx_seq_one_letter_code
_entity_poly.pdbx_strand_id
1 'polypeptide(L)'
;MEQSINALFGSKTRVKLLNLFFNSPEEKFYVREISRIIDEQVNSVRRELTNLESVGVVKNSTEDRKIFYRANQRFKYYLPLRAMFAGVKMNESASVDKKISSIDRWQSEVENIQKQIDILVLFGVFVDDADSDIDMLIVGNNQDKKLSNWASDIEKKEGRELNYMILSMEDFYYRYTTQDTFIKGLFENNYKIVFDKENILEKL
;
A
#
# COMPACT_ATOMS: atom_id res chain seq x y z
N MET A 1 28.21 9.07 3.46
CA MET A 1 26.96 8.36 3.13
C MET A 1 26.26 8.98 1.91
N GLU A 2 26.08 10.29 1.86
CA GLU A 2 25.37 10.99 0.77
C GLU A 2 26.05 10.85 -0.61
N GLN A 3 27.39 10.92 -0.68
CA GLN A 3 28.16 10.72 -1.92
C GLN A 3 27.99 9.30 -2.50
N SER A 4 27.92 8.28 -1.65
CA SER A 4 27.74 6.89 -2.07
C SER A 4 26.35 6.65 -2.64
N ILE A 5 25.31 7.25 -2.05
CA ILE A 5 23.93 7.16 -2.52
C ILE A 5 23.77 7.89 -3.85
N ASN A 6 24.36 9.07 -4.01
CA ASN A 6 24.36 9.80 -5.29
C ASN A 6 24.99 8.98 -6.43
N ALA A 7 26.09 8.31 -6.15
CA ALA A 7 26.76 7.44 -7.14
C ALA A 7 25.87 6.23 -7.51
N LEU A 8 25.21 5.62 -6.52
CA LEU A 8 24.34 4.46 -6.73
C LEU A 8 23.13 4.79 -7.61
N PHE A 9 22.50 5.95 -7.39
CA PHE A 9 21.31 6.37 -8.13
C PHE A 9 21.59 7.18 -9.39
N GLY A 10 22.83 7.59 -9.63
CA GLY A 10 23.28 8.24 -10.88
C GLY A 10 22.75 9.66 -11.11
N SER A 11 21.95 10.22 -10.21
CA SER A 11 21.40 11.58 -10.32
C SER A 11 21.21 12.20 -8.95
N LYS A 12 21.88 13.32 -8.71
CA LYS A 12 21.73 14.09 -7.46
C LYS A 12 20.28 14.57 -7.26
N THR A 13 19.64 15.06 -8.32
CA THR A 13 18.23 15.49 -8.27
C THR A 13 17.32 14.33 -7.89
N ARG A 14 17.55 13.12 -8.43
CA ARG A 14 16.78 11.91 -8.07
C ARG A 14 16.92 11.58 -6.59
N VAL A 15 18.12 11.58 -6.05
CA VAL A 15 18.36 11.33 -4.62
C VAL A 15 17.64 12.33 -3.74
N LYS A 16 17.71 13.61 -4.09
CA LYS A 16 16.98 14.65 -3.35
C LYS A 16 15.45 14.45 -3.39
N LEU A 17 14.91 14.06 -4.55
CA LEU A 17 13.48 13.73 -4.69
C LEU A 17 13.10 12.51 -3.84
N LEU A 18 13.89 11.45 -3.87
CA LEU A 18 13.65 10.28 -3.04
C LEU A 18 13.70 10.62 -1.54
N ASN A 19 14.68 11.43 -1.12
CA ASN A 19 14.71 11.95 0.24
C ASN A 19 13.45 12.72 0.61
N LEU A 20 12.98 13.63 -0.25
CA LEU A 20 11.77 14.40 0.00
C LEU A 20 10.55 13.49 0.18
N PHE A 21 10.28 12.63 -0.79
CA PHE A 21 9.09 11.79 -0.80
C PHE A 21 9.06 10.72 0.30
N PHE A 22 10.20 10.11 0.62
CA PHE A 22 10.23 9.07 1.65
C PHE A 22 10.28 9.63 3.09
N ASN A 23 10.68 10.89 3.28
CA ASN A 23 10.57 11.56 4.58
C ASN A 23 9.18 12.20 4.80
N SER A 24 8.44 12.51 3.74
CA SER A 24 7.08 13.07 3.80
C SER A 24 6.12 12.26 2.93
N PRO A 25 5.90 10.96 3.22
CA PRO A 25 5.18 10.06 2.31
C PRO A 25 3.70 10.37 2.13
N GLU A 26 3.09 11.04 3.13
CA GLU A 26 1.68 11.45 3.10
C GLU A 26 1.47 12.78 2.37
N GLU A 27 2.55 13.55 2.18
CA GLU A 27 2.46 14.87 1.58
C GLU A 27 2.48 14.80 0.06
N LYS A 28 1.81 15.75 -0.57
CA LYS A 28 1.81 15.94 -2.01
C LYS A 28 2.41 17.31 -2.35
N PHE A 29 3.23 17.32 -3.38
CA PHE A 29 3.98 18.48 -3.80
C PHE A 29 3.80 18.75 -5.30
N TYR A 30 3.71 20.01 -5.71
CA TYR A 30 3.76 20.37 -7.13
C TYR A 30 5.19 20.75 -7.57
N VAL A 31 5.47 20.65 -8.86
CA VAL A 31 6.84 20.72 -9.41
C VAL A 31 7.64 21.97 -8.97
N ARG A 32 7.01 23.16 -8.96
CA ARG A 32 7.72 24.39 -8.56
C ARG A 32 8.03 24.44 -7.06
N GLU A 33 7.19 23.85 -6.24
CA GLU A 33 7.40 23.68 -4.81
C GLU A 33 8.57 22.74 -4.55
N ILE A 34 8.55 21.56 -5.17
CA ILE A 34 9.67 20.61 -5.13
C ILE A 34 10.98 21.28 -5.49
N SER A 35 11.00 22.00 -6.63
CA SER A 35 12.19 22.71 -7.11
C SER A 35 12.80 23.67 -6.06
N ARG A 36 11.96 24.35 -5.30
CA ARG A 36 12.40 25.25 -4.21
C ARG A 36 12.90 24.46 -2.99
N ILE A 37 12.16 23.40 -2.60
CA ILE A 37 12.52 22.61 -1.41
C ILE A 37 13.87 21.93 -1.59
N ILE A 38 14.11 21.31 -2.75
CA ILE A 38 15.34 20.55 -2.98
C ILE A 38 16.46 21.37 -3.63
N ASP A 39 16.23 22.65 -3.90
CA ASP A 39 17.17 23.57 -4.57
C ASP A 39 17.73 22.97 -5.88
N GLU A 40 16.82 22.70 -6.82
CA GLU A 40 17.15 22.15 -8.15
C GLU A 40 16.33 22.82 -9.24
N GLN A 41 16.84 22.83 -10.46
CA GLN A 41 16.14 23.45 -11.59
C GLN A 41 14.83 22.70 -11.93
N VAL A 42 13.77 23.45 -12.25
CA VAL A 42 12.43 22.92 -12.58
C VAL A 42 12.48 21.83 -13.67
N ASN A 43 13.29 22.02 -14.70
CA ASN A 43 13.40 21.05 -15.81
C ASN A 43 14.06 19.74 -15.37
N SER A 44 15.06 19.80 -14.48
CA SER A 44 15.70 18.62 -13.90
C SER A 44 14.71 17.86 -13.02
N VAL A 45 13.97 18.59 -12.19
CA VAL A 45 12.89 18.02 -11.35
C VAL A 45 11.83 17.33 -12.20
N ARG A 46 11.31 17.98 -13.26
CA ARG A 46 10.32 17.35 -14.14
C ARG A 46 10.81 16.06 -14.76
N ARG A 47 12.02 16.06 -15.32
CA ARG A 47 12.61 14.87 -15.94
C ARG A 47 12.72 13.71 -14.96
N GLU A 48 13.21 13.97 -13.76
CA GLU A 48 13.34 12.92 -12.74
C GLU A 48 12.00 12.47 -12.17
N LEU A 49 11.01 13.37 -12.04
CA LEU A 49 9.65 12.98 -11.66
C LEU A 49 9.01 12.06 -12.70
N THR A 50 9.14 12.37 -13.99
CA THR A 50 8.68 11.48 -15.07
C THR A 50 9.34 10.11 -15.00
N ASN A 51 10.65 10.05 -14.71
CA ASN A 51 11.36 8.78 -14.56
C ASN A 51 10.86 8.00 -13.32
N LEU A 52 10.70 8.67 -12.17
CA LEU A 52 10.22 8.02 -10.94
C LEU A 52 8.77 7.55 -11.06
N GLU A 53 7.95 8.30 -11.78
CA GLU A 53 6.56 7.94 -12.07
C GLU A 53 6.48 6.73 -13.02
N SER A 54 7.28 6.70 -14.09
CA SER A 54 7.28 5.59 -15.05
C SER A 54 7.66 4.24 -14.44
N VAL A 55 8.42 4.25 -13.34
CA VAL A 55 8.76 3.04 -12.57
C VAL A 55 7.88 2.83 -11.34
N GLY A 56 6.88 3.71 -11.13
CA GLY A 56 5.90 3.57 -10.07
C GLY A 56 6.36 4.00 -8.67
N VAL A 57 7.51 4.65 -8.51
CA VAL A 57 8.01 5.13 -7.21
C VAL A 57 7.19 6.29 -6.67
N VAL A 58 6.76 7.18 -7.55
CA VAL A 58 5.84 8.28 -7.24
C VAL A 58 4.56 8.13 -8.06
N LYS A 59 3.47 8.67 -7.56
CA LYS A 59 2.20 8.79 -8.28
C LYS A 59 1.78 10.26 -8.36
N ASN A 60 1.07 10.63 -9.42
CA ASN A 60 0.52 11.97 -9.57
C ASN A 60 -0.99 12.01 -9.36
N SER A 61 -1.48 13.19 -9.05
CA SER A 61 -2.91 13.53 -9.06
C SER A 61 -3.08 14.95 -9.60
N THR A 62 -4.19 15.20 -10.29
CA THR A 62 -4.51 16.55 -10.79
C THR A 62 -5.58 17.16 -9.89
N GLU A 63 -5.27 18.30 -9.28
CA GLU A 63 -6.17 19.08 -8.44
C GLU A 63 -6.06 20.54 -8.82
N ASP A 64 -7.18 21.22 -9.01
CA ASP A 64 -7.24 22.65 -9.40
C ASP A 64 -6.33 22.99 -10.61
N ARG A 65 -6.29 22.15 -11.63
CA ARG A 65 -5.43 22.27 -12.82
C ARG A 65 -3.92 22.24 -12.54
N LYS A 66 -3.52 21.75 -11.36
CA LYS A 66 -2.13 21.52 -10.99
C LYS A 66 -1.86 20.04 -10.82
N ILE A 67 -0.69 19.60 -11.24
CA ILE A 67 -0.23 18.22 -11.04
C ILE A 67 0.57 18.20 -9.74
N PHE A 68 0.12 17.35 -8.82
CA PHE A 68 0.80 17.05 -7.56
C PHE A 68 1.40 15.65 -7.63
N TYR A 69 2.53 15.47 -7.00
CA TYR A 69 3.25 14.20 -6.89
C TYR A 69 3.36 13.81 -5.43
N ARG A 70 3.21 12.52 -5.15
CA ARG A 70 3.45 11.94 -3.82
C ARG A 70 4.14 10.58 -3.92
N ALA A 71 4.73 10.09 -2.82
CA ALA A 71 5.25 8.73 -2.77
C ALA A 71 4.14 7.71 -3.10
N ASN A 72 4.46 6.73 -3.92
CA ASN A 72 3.58 5.59 -4.12
C ASN A 72 3.87 4.53 -3.05
N GLN A 73 3.11 4.54 -1.99
CA GLN A 73 3.30 3.63 -0.85
C GLN A 73 2.98 2.17 -1.20
N ARG A 74 2.30 1.93 -2.32
CA ARG A 74 2.05 0.58 -2.85
C ARG A 74 3.17 0.06 -3.76
N PHE A 75 4.16 0.89 -4.07
CA PHE A 75 5.32 0.45 -4.83
C PHE A 75 6.02 -0.75 -4.16
N LYS A 76 6.32 -1.79 -4.94
CA LYS A 76 6.89 -3.05 -4.42
C LYS A 76 8.09 -2.84 -3.48
N TYR A 77 8.97 -1.90 -3.80
CA TYR A 77 10.15 -1.61 -3.01
C TYR A 77 10.01 -0.37 -2.12
N TYR A 78 8.78 0.03 -1.80
CA TYR A 78 8.52 1.22 -0.98
C TYR A 78 9.19 1.13 0.40
N LEU A 79 8.98 0.04 1.14
CA LEU A 79 9.55 -0.13 2.48
C LEU A 79 11.08 -0.17 2.48
N PRO A 80 11.76 -0.94 1.59
CA PRO A 80 13.21 -0.88 1.44
C PRO A 80 13.74 0.54 1.14
N LEU A 81 13.11 1.27 0.22
CA LEU A 81 13.52 2.63 -0.10
C LEU A 81 13.27 3.59 1.07
N ARG A 82 12.13 3.46 1.77
CA ARG A 82 11.85 4.25 2.97
C ARG A 82 12.88 4.00 4.07
N ALA A 83 13.28 2.76 4.30
CA ALA A 83 14.35 2.44 5.24
C ALA A 83 15.68 3.10 4.85
N MET A 84 16.01 3.12 3.56
CA MET A 84 17.24 3.71 3.04
C MET A 84 17.26 5.24 3.15
N PHE A 85 16.15 5.91 2.80
CA PHE A 85 16.11 7.38 2.70
C PHE A 85 15.60 8.08 3.96
N ALA A 86 14.65 7.49 4.67
CA ALA A 86 14.08 8.05 5.90
C ALA A 86 14.67 7.46 7.19
N GLY A 87 15.56 6.47 7.09
CA GLY A 87 16.16 5.81 8.25
C GLY A 87 15.15 5.05 9.12
N VAL A 88 13.96 4.77 8.61
CA VAL A 88 12.93 4.00 9.30
C VAL A 88 13.36 2.54 9.35
N LYS A 89 13.35 1.94 10.53
CA LYS A 89 13.65 0.51 10.67
C LYS A 89 12.63 -0.30 9.86
N MET A 90 13.11 -1.19 9.02
CA MET A 90 12.24 -2.18 8.38
C MET A 90 11.68 -3.09 9.48
N ASN A 91 10.35 -3.20 9.55
CA ASN A 91 9.74 -4.23 10.37
C ASN A 91 10.16 -5.60 9.83
N GLU A 92 10.28 -6.59 10.71
CA GLU A 92 10.70 -7.95 10.31
C GLU A 92 9.81 -8.57 9.21
N SER A 93 8.58 -8.07 9.07
CA SER A 93 7.63 -8.43 8.02
C SER A 93 8.04 -8.01 6.60
N ALA A 94 8.92 -7.02 6.48
CA ALA A 94 9.38 -6.49 5.18
C ALA A 94 10.61 -7.23 4.63
N SER A 95 11.15 -8.22 5.33
CA SER A 95 12.26 -9.03 4.84
C SER A 95 11.77 -10.02 3.79
N VAL A 96 12.38 -9.99 2.61
CA VAL A 96 12.03 -10.78 1.42
C VAL A 96 12.09 -12.31 1.67
N ASP A 97 12.72 -12.75 2.76
CA ASP A 97 13.02 -14.18 2.99
C ASP A 97 12.08 -14.92 3.98
N LYS A 98 11.08 -14.25 4.56
CA LYS A 98 10.18 -14.94 5.50
C LYS A 98 8.81 -15.28 4.91
N LYS A 99 8.77 -16.20 3.96
CA LYS A 99 7.52 -16.90 3.56
C LYS A 99 6.87 -17.73 4.69
N ILE A 100 7.57 -17.97 5.79
CA ILE A 100 7.12 -18.90 6.85
C ILE A 100 6.37 -18.18 7.98
N SER A 101 6.62 -16.91 8.24
CA SER A 101 6.01 -16.19 9.37
C SER A 101 4.69 -15.46 9.05
N SER A 102 4.24 -15.48 7.80
CA SER A 102 3.07 -14.68 7.42
C SER A 102 1.74 -15.26 7.89
N ILE A 103 1.63 -16.58 8.08
CA ILE A 103 0.40 -17.24 8.54
C ILE A 103 0.23 -17.02 10.05
N ASP A 104 1.26 -17.31 10.83
CA ASP A 104 1.22 -17.18 12.30
C ASP A 104 0.94 -15.72 12.73
N ARG A 105 1.51 -14.76 12.01
CA ARG A 105 1.27 -13.35 12.23
C ARG A 105 -0.21 -12.99 12.04
N TRP A 106 -0.80 -13.38 10.90
CA TRP A 106 -2.19 -13.09 10.62
C TRP A 106 -3.15 -13.81 11.54
N GLN A 107 -2.81 -15.00 12.03
CA GLN A 107 -3.59 -15.69 13.06
C GLN A 107 -3.72 -14.85 14.33
N SER A 108 -2.62 -14.31 14.85
CA SER A 108 -2.65 -13.45 16.03
C SER A 108 -3.42 -12.14 15.81
N GLU A 109 -3.36 -11.55 14.60
CA GLU A 109 -4.13 -10.36 14.26
C GLU A 109 -5.64 -10.66 14.18
N VAL A 110 -6.01 -11.81 13.63
CA VAL A 110 -7.41 -12.24 13.50
C VAL A 110 -8.02 -12.60 14.85
N GLU A 111 -7.28 -13.22 15.79
CA GLU A 111 -7.76 -13.58 17.12
C GLU A 111 -8.43 -12.39 17.83
N ASN A 112 -7.90 -11.18 17.62
CA ASN A 112 -8.40 -9.96 18.24
C ASN A 112 -9.77 -9.51 17.69
N ILE A 113 -10.12 -9.92 16.48
CA ILE A 113 -11.32 -9.46 15.75
C ILE A 113 -12.20 -10.61 15.24
N GLN A 114 -11.85 -11.87 15.50
CA GLN A 114 -12.57 -13.04 14.95
C GLN A 114 -14.07 -13.10 15.27
N LYS A 115 -14.51 -12.39 16.32
CA LYS A 115 -15.94 -12.28 16.67
C LYS A 115 -16.69 -11.26 15.81
N GLN A 116 -15.96 -10.36 15.14
CA GLN A 116 -16.50 -9.28 14.34
C GLN A 116 -16.42 -9.56 12.84
N ILE A 117 -15.61 -10.54 12.44
CA ILE A 117 -15.40 -10.88 11.02
C ILE A 117 -15.91 -12.28 10.71
N ASP A 118 -16.32 -12.46 9.47
CA ASP A 118 -16.69 -13.74 8.90
C ASP A 118 -15.66 -14.19 7.84
N ILE A 119 -15.10 -13.23 7.08
CA ILE A 119 -14.07 -13.50 6.07
C ILE A 119 -13.00 -12.42 6.11
N LEU A 120 -11.74 -12.81 5.96
CA LEU A 120 -10.59 -11.93 5.70
C LEU A 120 -9.76 -12.47 4.55
N VAL A 121 -9.67 -11.71 3.46
CA VAL A 121 -8.85 -12.05 2.29
C VAL A 121 -7.85 -10.93 2.03
N LEU A 122 -6.63 -11.31 1.75
CA LEU A 122 -5.53 -10.41 1.40
C LEU A 122 -5.29 -10.40 -0.10
N PHE A 123 -4.99 -9.23 -0.62
CA PHE A 123 -4.70 -8.93 -2.01
C PHE A 123 -3.48 -7.99 -2.12
N GLY A 124 -3.24 -7.45 -3.28
CA GLY A 124 -2.37 -6.32 -3.52
C GLY A 124 -0.98 -6.48 -2.93
N VAL A 125 -0.61 -5.57 -2.04
CA VAL A 125 0.74 -5.52 -1.43
C VAL A 125 1.06 -6.74 -0.57
N PHE A 126 0.09 -7.52 -0.17
CA PHE A 126 0.28 -8.74 0.65
C PHE A 126 0.52 -10.00 -0.17
N VAL A 127 0.24 -9.97 -1.46
CA VAL A 127 0.37 -11.11 -2.39
C VAL A 127 1.22 -10.79 -3.62
N ASP A 128 2.02 -9.72 -3.56
CA ASP A 128 2.87 -9.23 -4.67
C ASP A 128 2.07 -8.88 -5.95
N ASP A 129 0.84 -8.41 -5.79
CA ASP A 129 -0.02 -7.95 -6.87
C ASP A 129 -0.27 -6.44 -6.75
N ALA A 130 0.62 -5.64 -7.34
CA ALA A 130 0.56 -4.18 -7.26
C ALA A 130 -0.64 -3.56 -8.01
N ASP A 131 -1.25 -4.32 -8.93
CA ASP A 131 -2.35 -3.85 -9.77
C ASP A 131 -3.73 -4.05 -9.13
N SER A 132 -3.81 -4.79 -8.03
CA SER A 132 -5.06 -4.96 -7.28
C SER A 132 -5.57 -3.63 -6.73
N ASP A 133 -6.87 -3.36 -6.85
CA ASP A 133 -7.51 -2.14 -6.35
C ASP A 133 -7.53 -2.05 -4.82
N ILE A 134 -7.56 -3.20 -4.13
CA ILE A 134 -7.53 -3.29 -2.67
C ILE A 134 -6.44 -4.22 -2.18
N ASP A 135 -6.08 -4.06 -0.91
CA ASP A 135 -5.10 -4.90 -0.21
C ASP A 135 -5.76 -5.86 0.78
N MET A 136 -6.96 -5.50 1.29
CA MET A 136 -7.74 -6.34 2.19
C MET A 136 -9.23 -6.26 1.89
N LEU A 137 -9.89 -7.40 1.83
CA LEU A 137 -11.35 -7.52 1.92
C LEU A 137 -11.70 -8.11 3.29
N ILE A 138 -12.51 -7.37 4.03
CA ILE A 138 -12.99 -7.72 5.36
C ILE A 138 -14.51 -7.87 5.27
N VAL A 139 -15.03 -9.05 5.53
CA VAL A 139 -16.48 -9.28 5.60
C VAL A 139 -16.85 -9.53 7.04
N GLY A 140 -17.84 -8.77 7.53
CA GLY A 140 -18.28 -8.88 8.92
C GLY A 140 -19.21 -7.73 9.31
N ASN A 141 -19.23 -7.38 10.60
CA ASN A 141 -20.06 -6.26 11.07
C ASN A 141 -19.46 -4.91 10.66
N ASN A 142 -19.86 -4.41 9.49
CA ASN A 142 -19.35 -3.15 8.91
C ASN A 142 -19.73 -1.88 9.71
N GLN A 143 -20.65 -1.98 10.66
CA GLN A 143 -21.03 -0.87 11.55
C GLN A 143 -20.14 -0.82 12.82
N ASP A 144 -19.35 -1.86 13.09
CA ASP A 144 -18.47 -1.89 14.23
C ASP A 144 -17.17 -1.11 13.94
N LYS A 145 -17.01 0.01 14.64
CA LYS A 145 -15.79 0.83 14.58
C LYS A 145 -14.50 0.05 14.93
N LYS A 146 -14.62 -1.12 15.56
CA LYS A 146 -13.45 -1.95 15.86
C LYS A 146 -12.78 -2.45 14.59
N LEU A 147 -13.53 -2.78 13.53
CA LEU A 147 -12.95 -3.24 12.27
C LEU A 147 -12.18 -2.12 11.56
N SER A 148 -12.73 -0.92 11.47
CA SER A 148 -12.01 0.21 10.86
C SER A 148 -10.79 0.63 11.68
N ASN A 149 -10.88 0.60 13.01
CA ASN A 149 -9.73 0.87 13.87
C ASN A 149 -8.64 -0.19 13.71
N TRP A 150 -9.02 -1.47 13.67
CA TRP A 150 -8.10 -2.57 13.45
C TRP A 150 -7.40 -2.46 12.08
N ALA A 151 -8.14 -2.17 11.01
CA ALA A 151 -7.55 -1.96 9.68
C ALA A 151 -6.55 -0.80 9.67
N SER A 152 -6.88 0.32 10.34
CA SER A 152 -5.95 1.45 10.51
C SER A 152 -4.70 1.08 11.33
N ASP A 153 -4.85 0.21 12.34
CA ASP A 153 -3.68 -0.26 13.11
C ASP A 153 -2.79 -1.21 12.31
N ILE A 154 -3.38 -2.05 11.44
CA ILE A 154 -2.60 -2.84 10.47
C ILE A 154 -1.82 -1.92 9.53
N GLU A 155 -2.45 -0.89 8.99
CA GLU A 155 -1.80 0.10 8.13
C GLU A 155 -0.59 0.75 8.81
N LYS A 156 -0.73 1.17 10.08
CA LYS A 156 0.39 1.70 10.88
C LYS A 156 1.50 0.66 11.09
N LYS A 157 1.14 -0.60 11.38
CA LYS A 157 2.09 -1.70 11.56
C LYS A 157 2.84 -2.02 10.27
N GLU A 158 2.15 -1.95 9.11
CA GLU A 158 2.77 -2.12 7.81
C GLU A 158 3.65 -0.94 7.40
N GLY A 159 3.45 0.23 8.00
CA GLY A 159 4.20 1.44 7.69
C GLY A 159 3.95 1.98 6.28
N ARG A 160 2.79 1.66 5.71
CA ARG A 160 2.33 2.11 4.38
C ARG A 160 0.82 2.25 4.33
N GLU A 161 0.35 3.07 3.41
CA GLU A 161 -1.07 3.20 3.06
C GLU A 161 -1.63 1.88 2.53
N LEU A 162 -2.79 1.44 3.03
CA LEU A 162 -3.49 0.25 2.59
C LEU A 162 -4.87 0.60 2.07
N ASN A 163 -5.25 0.02 0.94
CA ASN A 163 -6.62 0.07 0.45
C ASN A 163 -7.39 -1.13 1.00
N TYR A 164 -8.43 -0.90 1.78
CA TYR A 164 -9.25 -1.99 2.30
C TYR A 164 -10.74 -1.71 2.12
N MET A 165 -11.51 -2.77 1.98
CA MET A 165 -12.96 -2.72 1.91
C MET A 165 -13.57 -3.54 3.05
N ILE A 166 -14.56 -2.96 3.73
CA ILE A 166 -15.35 -3.64 4.76
C ILE A 166 -16.78 -3.78 4.24
N LEU A 167 -17.25 -5.01 4.12
CA LEU A 167 -18.61 -5.33 3.69
C LEU A 167 -19.36 -6.06 4.80
N SER A 168 -20.69 -5.87 4.85
CA SER A 168 -21.54 -6.80 5.58
C SER A 168 -21.57 -8.17 4.87
N MET A 169 -21.95 -9.22 5.58
CA MET A 169 -22.15 -10.53 4.95
C MET A 169 -23.24 -10.47 3.86
N GLU A 170 -24.30 -9.70 4.09
CA GLU A 170 -25.39 -9.50 3.13
C GLU A 170 -24.91 -8.84 1.85
N ASP A 171 -24.15 -7.73 1.96
CA ASP A 171 -23.58 -7.01 0.80
C ASP A 171 -22.59 -7.87 0.04
N PHE A 172 -21.74 -8.61 0.76
CA PHE A 172 -20.76 -9.51 0.15
C PHE A 172 -21.47 -10.63 -0.62
N TYR A 173 -22.41 -11.32 0.02
CA TYR A 173 -23.20 -12.39 -0.60
C TYR A 173 -23.95 -11.90 -1.85
N TYR A 174 -24.60 -10.75 -1.76
CA TYR A 174 -25.30 -10.14 -2.90
C TYR A 174 -24.33 -9.89 -4.06
N ARG A 175 -23.22 -9.23 -3.82
CA ARG A 175 -22.21 -8.90 -4.85
C ARG A 175 -21.58 -10.16 -5.46
N TYR A 176 -21.28 -11.14 -4.61
CA TYR A 176 -20.68 -12.39 -5.06
C TYR A 176 -21.63 -13.18 -5.96
N THR A 177 -22.89 -13.36 -5.55
CA THR A 177 -23.91 -14.12 -6.30
C THR A 177 -24.37 -13.41 -7.58
N THR A 178 -24.38 -12.08 -7.59
CA THR A 178 -24.70 -11.31 -8.81
C THR A 178 -23.50 -11.16 -9.75
N GLN A 179 -22.36 -11.77 -9.42
CA GLN A 179 -21.11 -11.66 -10.18
C GLN A 179 -20.70 -10.20 -10.40
N ASP A 180 -20.77 -9.38 -9.36
CA ASP A 180 -20.29 -8.01 -9.39
C ASP A 180 -18.86 -7.98 -9.95
N THR A 181 -18.63 -7.15 -10.96
CA THR A 181 -17.37 -7.12 -11.73
C THR A 181 -16.16 -6.83 -10.85
N PHE A 182 -16.34 -6.01 -9.81
CA PHE A 182 -15.27 -5.68 -8.88
C PHE A 182 -14.90 -6.90 -8.01
N ILE A 183 -15.88 -7.50 -7.34
CA ILE A 183 -15.65 -8.69 -6.48
C ILE A 183 -15.09 -9.84 -7.31
N LYS A 184 -15.65 -10.11 -8.49
CA LYS A 184 -15.15 -11.14 -9.39
C LYS A 184 -13.70 -10.88 -9.78
N GLY A 185 -13.35 -9.66 -10.20
CA GLY A 185 -11.99 -9.29 -10.58
C GLY A 185 -10.97 -9.48 -9.45
N LEU A 186 -11.37 -9.29 -8.18
CA LEU A 186 -10.49 -9.55 -7.03
C LEU A 186 -10.10 -11.02 -6.94
N PHE A 187 -11.04 -11.94 -7.14
CA PHE A 187 -10.80 -13.37 -7.03
C PHE A 187 -10.24 -14.02 -8.31
N GLU A 188 -10.16 -13.30 -9.43
CA GLU A 188 -9.45 -13.73 -10.63
C GLU A 188 -7.93 -13.53 -10.56
N ASN A 189 -7.47 -12.69 -9.65
CA ASN A 189 -6.06 -12.36 -9.41
C ASN A 189 -5.49 -13.12 -8.21
N ASN A 190 -4.25 -12.81 -7.84
CA ASN A 190 -3.62 -13.41 -6.67
C ASN A 190 -4.31 -12.95 -5.39
N TYR A 191 -4.69 -13.90 -4.55
CA TYR A 191 -5.25 -13.61 -3.23
C TYR A 191 -4.81 -14.66 -2.20
N LYS A 192 -4.98 -14.33 -0.92
CA LYS A 192 -4.73 -15.24 0.19
C LYS A 192 -5.85 -15.15 1.21
N ILE A 193 -6.56 -16.24 1.43
CA ILE A 193 -7.55 -16.36 2.49
C ILE A 193 -6.81 -16.50 3.82
N VAL A 194 -7.08 -15.59 4.76
CA VAL A 194 -6.51 -15.60 6.12
C VAL A 194 -7.51 -16.17 7.11
N PHE A 195 -8.78 -15.78 6.95
CA PHE A 195 -9.87 -16.25 7.78
C PHE A 195 -11.12 -16.45 6.94
N ASP A 196 -11.76 -17.59 7.09
CA ASP A 196 -13.02 -17.94 6.45
C ASP A 196 -13.84 -18.77 7.44
N LYS A 197 -14.80 -18.12 8.07
CA LYS A 197 -15.66 -18.76 9.07
C LYS A 197 -16.52 -19.82 8.41
N GLU A 198 -16.42 -21.04 8.92
CA GLU A 198 -17.23 -22.16 8.42
C GLU A 198 -17.07 -22.46 6.91
N ASN A 199 -15.96 -22.06 6.31
CA ASN A 199 -15.67 -22.22 4.88
C ASN A 199 -16.78 -21.64 3.99
N ILE A 200 -17.13 -20.39 4.25
CA ILE A 200 -18.21 -19.69 3.52
C ILE A 200 -17.86 -19.58 2.03
N LEU A 201 -16.60 -19.25 1.72
CA LEU A 201 -16.16 -19.06 0.32
C LEU A 201 -16.22 -20.37 -0.50
N GLU A 202 -16.05 -21.52 0.15
CA GLU A 202 -16.18 -22.82 -0.54
C GLU A 202 -17.65 -23.20 -0.81
N LYS A 203 -18.59 -22.60 -0.09
CA LYS A 203 -20.04 -22.88 -0.17
C LYS A 203 -20.76 -21.93 -1.13
N LEU A 204 -20.09 -20.89 -1.60
CA LEU A 204 -20.61 -19.91 -2.55
C LEU A 204 -20.25 -20.27 -4.00
#